data_814c54dcfbe76790b8a6a8a08e32e1ee
#
_entry.id   814c54dcfbe76790b8a6a8a08e32e1ee
#
_cell.length_a   1.000
_cell.length_b   1.000
_cell.length_c   1.000
_cell.angle_alpha   90.00
_cell.angle_beta   90.00
_cell.angle_gamma   90.00
#
_symmetry.space_group_name_H-M   'P 1'
#
loop_
_entity.id
_entity.type
_entity.pdbx_description
1 polymer ?
#
loop_
_entity_poly.entity_id
_entity_poly.type
_entity_poly.pdbx_seq_one_letter_code
_entity_poly.pdbx_strand_id
1 'polypeptide(L)'
;SGSGKSTFIHLVTGMLQPSLGSITIDNKKISLMKPKLKASNLSIVFQYHSLLENLNVLENISLPIKIFKGKLDKDDHIFLDKLLGSTNMMDKKFRYPHELSGGEKQRVSIIRSIALKPKCIFMDEPTGNLDNDTSLLIHELCIDIHKEWGIGIFLATHDMVFASKMDTNFNIKNKRIIAND
;
A
#
# COMPACT_ATOMS: atom_id res chain seq x y z
N SER A 1 -9.74 3.22 -17.52
CA SER A 1 -8.65 2.31 -17.87
C SER A 1 -7.75 2.97 -18.94
N GLY A 2 -6.43 2.77 -18.86
CA GLY A 2 -5.48 3.27 -19.88
C GLY A 2 -4.99 4.72 -19.73
N SER A 3 -5.40 5.45 -18.69
CA SER A 3 -4.95 6.84 -18.45
C SER A 3 -3.47 6.96 -18.01
N GLY A 4 -2.84 5.86 -17.57
CA GLY A 4 -1.45 5.83 -17.09
C GLY A 4 -1.27 5.85 -15.57
N LYS A 5 -2.33 5.68 -14.76
CA LYS A 5 -2.25 5.65 -13.29
C LYS A 5 -1.26 4.60 -12.76
N SER A 6 -1.45 3.34 -13.16
CA SER A 6 -0.55 2.24 -12.77
C SER A 6 0.88 2.46 -13.25
N THR A 7 1.05 2.96 -14.49
CA THR A 7 2.38 3.31 -15.03
C THR A 7 3.06 4.38 -14.16
N PHE A 8 2.31 5.41 -13.73
CA PHE A 8 2.83 6.43 -12.84
C PHE A 8 3.27 5.82 -11.49
N ILE A 9 2.43 4.98 -10.87
CA ILE A 9 2.80 4.28 -9.63
C ILE A 9 4.08 3.46 -9.82
N HIS A 10 4.20 2.70 -10.90
CA HIS A 10 5.39 1.90 -11.17
C HIS A 10 6.66 2.75 -11.38
N LEU A 11 6.52 3.93 -11.98
CA LEU A 11 7.63 4.87 -12.14
C LEU A 11 8.07 5.45 -10.78
N VAL A 12 7.14 5.98 -9.98
CA VAL A 12 7.46 6.63 -8.70
C VAL A 12 7.91 5.66 -7.62
N THR A 13 7.60 4.38 -7.76
CA THR A 13 8.10 3.32 -6.87
C THR A 13 9.39 2.66 -7.37
N GLY A 14 9.84 3.05 -8.57
CA GLY A 14 11.05 2.54 -9.19
C GLY A 14 10.95 1.10 -9.69
N MET A 15 9.74 0.61 -9.94
CA MET A 15 9.48 -0.66 -10.66
C MET A 15 9.72 -0.50 -12.16
N LEU A 16 9.46 0.72 -12.69
CA LEU A 16 9.82 1.12 -14.04
C LEU A 16 10.81 2.27 -14.00
N GLN A 17 11.66 2.37 -15.03
CA GLN A 17 12.53 3.52 -15.19
C GLN A 17 11.89 4.54 -16.16
N PRO A 18 11.98 5.86 -15.87
CA PRO A 18 11.51 6.86 -16.80
C PRO A 18 12.40 6.90 -18.06
N SER A 19 11.78 7.05 -19.24
CA SER A 19 12.53 7.21 -20.52
C SER A 19 13.34 8.50 -20.56
N LEU A 20 12.82 9.56 -19.93
CA LEU A 20 13.48 10.87 -19.79
C LEU A 20 13.22 11.43 -18.38
N GLY A 21 14.15 12.27 -17.91
CA GLY A 21 14.05 12.87 -16.58
C GLY A 21 14.48 11.95 -15.45
N SER A 22 14.11 12.32 -14.23
CA SER A 22 14.43 11.52 -13.03
C SER A 22 13.38 11.75 -11.94
N ILE A 23 13.23 10.76 -11.07
CA ILE A 23 12.37 10.80 -9.90
C ILE A 23 13.26 10.80 -8.66
N THR A 24 12.97 11.70 -7.72
CA THR A 24 13.74 11.84 -6.49
C THR A 24 12.83 11.69 -5.27
N ILE A 25 13.38 11.09 -4.21
CA ILE A 25 12.78 11.03 -2.87
C ILE A 25 13.85 11.54 -1.91
N ASP A 26 13.51 12.53 -1.08
CA ASP A 26 14.46 13.16 -0.17
C ASP A 26 15.76 13.57 -0.89
N ASN A 27 15.64 14.19 -2.06
CA ASN A 27 16.75 14.61 -2.93
C ASN A 27 17.65 13.47 -3.47
N LYS A 28 17.25 12.21 -3.32
CA LYS A 28 17.96 11.05 -3.86
C LYS A 28 17.22 10.47 -5.06
N LYS A 29 17.91 10.28 -6.18
CA LYS A 29 17.30 9.62 -7.36
C LYS A 29 16.90 8.18 -7.03
N ILE A 30 15.65 7.85 -7.32
CA ILE A 30 15.09 6.51 -7.06
C ILE A 30 15.86 5.41 -7.79
N SER A 31 16.38 5.70 -9.00
CA SER A 31 17.18 4.77 -9.79
C SER A 31 18.50 4.39 -9.12
N LEU A 32 19.04 5.25 -8.24
CA LEU A 32 20.28 5.01 -7.50
C LEU A 32 20.06 4.43 -6.10
N MET A 33 18.82 4.32 -5.64
CA MET A 33 18.53 3.79 -4.31
C MET A 33 18.67 2.27 -4.30
N LYS A 34 19.34 1.74 -3.27
CA LYS A 34 19.39 0.29 -3.01
C LYS A 34 17.99 -0.27 -2.77
N PRO A 35 17.67 -1.52 -3.18
CA PRO A 35 16.34 -2.11 -2.99
C PRO A 35 15.81 -2.02 -1.56
N LYS A 36 16.65 -2.30 -0.56
CA LYS A 36 16.28 -2.16 0.86
C LYS A 36 15.85 -0.74 1.22
N LEU A 37 16.57 0.28 0.75
CA LEU A 37 16.23 1.67 1.04
C LEU A 37 14.95 2.10 0.34
N LYS A 38 14.67 1.59 -0.86
CA LYS A 38 13.37 1.81 -1.52
C LYS A 38 12.23 1.20 -0.68
N ALA A 39 12.36 -0.07 -0.31
CA ALA A 39 11.33 -0.80 0.44
C ALA A 39 11.04 -0.19 1.83
N SER A 40 12.04 0.45 2.47
CA SER A 40 11.82 1.16 3.75
C SER A 40 11.23 2.56 3.60
N ASN A 41 11.14 3.11 2.39
CA ASN A 41 10.55 4.43 2.16
C ASN A 41 9.22 4.35 1.43
N LEU A 42 9.07 3.38 0.52
CA LEU A 42 7.92 3.26 -0.35
C LEU A 42 7.36 1.85 -0.31
N SER A 43 6.05 1.74 -0.32
CA SER A 43 5.35 0.48 -0.49
C SER A 43 4.24 0.60 -1.51
N ILE A 44 3.77 -0.54 -2.01
CA ILE A 44 2.70 -0.61 -3.00
C ILE A 44 1.62 -1.57 -2.52
N VAL A 45 0.37 -1.15 -2.72
CA VAL A 45 -0.81 -2.00 -2.65
C VAL A 45 -1.39 -2.10 -4.05
N PHE A 46 -1.43 -3.31 -4.59
CA PHE A 46 -1.98 -3.58 -5.92
C PHE A 46 -3.48 -3.83 -5.85
N GLN A 47 -4.16 -3.65 -6.98
CA GLN A 47 -5.58 -3.94 -7.16
C GLN A 47 -5.91 -5.41 -6.82
N TYR A 48 -5.05 -6.35 -7.22
CA TYR A 48 -5.12 -7.73 -6.78
C TYR A 48 -4.24 -7.88 -5.53
N HIS A 49 -4.77 -8.43 -4.47
CA HIS A 49 -4.17 -8.45 -3.12
C HIS A 49 -2.75 -9.00 -3.07
N SER A 50 -2.35 -9.82 -4.07
CA SER A 50 -1.00 -10.40 -4.23
C SER A 50 -0.49 -11.09 -2.95
N LEU A 51 -1.40 -11.72 -2.19
CA LEU A 51 -1.04 -12.53 -1.02
C LEU A 51 -0.44 -13.85 -1.47
N LEU A 52 0.51 -14.36 -0.69
CA LEU A 52 1.05 -15.69 -0.90
C LEU A 52 0.10 -16.72 -0.30
N GLU A 53 -0.51 -17.55 -1.15
CA GLU A 53 -1.57 -18.49 -0.77
C GLU A 53 -1.11 -19.59 0.20
N ASN A 54 0.19 -19.91 0.22
CA ASN A 54 0.82 -20.88 1.09
C ASN A 54 1.28 -20.31 2.44
N LEU A 55 1.03 -19.02 2.70
CA LEU A 55 1.35 -18.33 3.95
C LEU A 55 0.05 -17.85 4.61
N ASN A 56 -0.05 -18.00 5.93
CA ASN A 56 -1.15 -17.43 6.69
C ASN A 56 -1.05 -15.88 6.78
N VAL A 57 -2.03 -15.23 7.40
CA VAL A 57 -2.06 -13.76 7.56
C VAL A 57 -0.80 -13.24 8.24
N LEU A 58 -0.41 -13.81 9.39
CA LEU A 58 0.80 -13.36 10.11
C LEU A 58 2.06 -13.52 9.27
N GLU A 59 2.18 -14.61 8.56
CA GLU A 59 3.33 -14.87 7.69
C GLU A 59 3.37 -13.91 6.50
N ASN A 60 2.22 -13.64 5.86
CA ASN A 60 2.12 -12.65 4.80
C ASN A 60 2.54 -11.25 5.27
N ILE A 61 2.01 -10.76 6.40
CA ILE A 61 2.30 -9.40 6.90
C ILE A 61 3.73 -9.27 7.45
N SER A 62 4.31 -10.36 7.95
CA SER A 62 5.69 -10.38 8.46
C SER A 62 6.75 -10.54 7.37
N LEU A 63 6.37 -10.98 6.18
CA LEU A 63 7.29 -11.28 5.09
C LEU A 63 8.22 -10.11 4.72
N PRO A 64 7.75 -8.85 4.58
CA PRO A 64 8.64 -7.73 4.30
C PRO A 64 9.73 -7.55 5.35
N ILE A 65 9.40 -7.73 6.63
CA ILE A 65 10.35 -7.63 7.75
C ILE A 65 11.38 -8.76 7.66
N LYS A 66 10.93 -10.00 7.41
CA LYS A 66 11.83 -11.16 7.24
C LYS A 66 12.80 -10.96 6.08
N ILE A 67 12.34 -10.46 4.94
CA ILE A 67 13.20 -10.14 3.79
C ILE A 67 14.20 -9.03 4.12
N PHE A 68 13.78 -8.02 4.88
CA PHE A 68 14.61 -6.85 5.21
C PHE A 68 15.64 -7.15 6.30
N LYS A 69 15.22 -7.78 7.42
CA LYS A 69 16.03 -8.03 8.62
C LYS A 69 16.53 -9.48 8.76
N GLY A 70 15.95 -10.44 8.03
CA GLY A 70 16.20 -11.88 8.15
C GLY A 70 15.28 -12.58 9.16
N LYS A 71 15.00 -11.97 10.28
CA LYS A 71 14.10 -12.48 11.35
C LYS A 71 13.30 -11.36 11.97
N LEU A 72 12.21 -11.72 12.66
CA LEU A 72 11.45 -10.76 13.49
C LEU A 72 12.09 -10.70 14.87
N ASP A 73 12.12 -9.50 15.43
CA ASP A 73 12.39 -9.27 16.85
C ASP A 73 11.09 -9.10 17.66
N LYS A 74 11.23 -8.88 18.97
CA LYS A 74 10.08 -8.70 19.87
C LYS A 74 9.23 -7.48 19.50
N ASP A 75 9.86 -6.39 19.11
CA ASP A 75 9.17 -5.14 18.75
C ASP A 75 8.40 -5.28 17.43
N ASP A 76 8.94 -6.06 16.47
CA ASP A 76 8.22 -6.40 15.25
C ASP A 76 6.93 -7.20 15.56
N HIS A 77 6.98 -8.17 16.47
CA HIS A 77 5.79 -8.94 16.87
C HIS A 77 4.73 -8.03 17.53
N ILE A 78 5.13 -7.18 18.47
CA ILE A 78 4.23 -6.23 19.13
C ILE A 78 3.59 -5.30 18.08
N PHE A 79 4.38 -4.78 17.14
CA PHE A 79 3.88 -3.90 16.09
C PHE A 79 2.89 -4.60 15.16
N LEU A 80 3.19 -5.81 14.70
CA LEU A 80 2.30 -6.58 13.85
C LEU A 80 0.99 -6.94 14.57
N ASP A 81 1.04 -7.28 15.84
CA ASP A 81 -0.15 -7.56 16.65
C ASP A 81 -1.00 -6.29 16.84
N LYS A 82 -0.37 -5.12 17.05
CA LYS A 82 -1.08 -3.84 17.08
C LYS A 82 -1.78 -3.56 15.74
N LEU A 83 -1.11 -3.78 14.61
CA LEU A 83 -1.71 -3.62 13.28
C LEU A 83 -2.91 -4.56 13.07
N LEU A 84 -2.78 -5.82 13.45
CA LEU A 84 -3.89 -6.79 13.36
C LEU A 84 -5.08 -6.37 14.23
N GLY A 85 -4.81 -5.84 15.43
CA GLY A 85 -5.85 -5.35 16.33
C GLY A 85 -6.59 -4.14 15.76
N SER A 86 -5.86 -3.09 15.31
CA SER A 86 -6.47 -1.86 14.77
C SER A 86 -7.25 -2.07 13.46
N THR A 87 -6.99 -3.19 12.77
CA THR A 87 -7.66 -3.52 11.49
C THR A 87 -8.73 -4.60 11.61
N ASN A 88 -9.08 -5.02 12.84
CA ASN A 88 -10.01 -6.12 13.12
C ASN A 88 -9.63 -7.43 12.41
N MET A 89 -8.32 -7.75 12.38
CA MET A 89 -7.77 -8.95 11.76
C MET A 89 -7.10 -9.91 12.75
N MET A 90 -7.17 -9.62 14.06
CA MET A 90 -6.50 -10.42 15.09
C MET A 90 -7.02 -11.87 15.15
N ASP A 91 -8.31 -12.06 15.03
CA ASP A 91 -8.96 -13.38 15.01
C ASP A 91 -8.67 -14.19 13.74
N LYS A 92 -8.17 -13.52 12.68
CA LYS A 92 -7.78 -14.09 11.41
C LYS A 92 -6.27 -14.34 11.27
N LYS A 93 -5.49 -14.04 12.32
CA LYS A 93 -4.00 -14.06 12.32
C LYS A 93 -3.39 -15.33 11.70
N PHE A 94 -4.02 -16.49 11.90
CA PHE A 94 -3.53 -17.78 11.41
C PHE A 94 -4.34 -18.35 10.24
N ARG A 95 -5.30 -17.60 9.69
CA ARG A 95 -6.05 -17.98 8.49
C ARG A 95 -5.18 -17.84 7.25
N TYR A 96 -5.45 -18.69 6.26
CA TYR A 96 -4.83 -18.61 4.94
C TYR A 96 -5.66 -17.73 4.00
N PRO A 97 -5.08 -17.18 2.92
CA PRO A 97 -5.80 -16.30 2.01
C PRO A 97 -7.10 -16.89 1.46
N HIS A 98 -7.14 -18.19 1.14
CA HIS A 98 -8.35 -18.84 0.63
C HIS A 98 -9.51 -18.92 1.66
N GLU A 99 -9.25 -18.68 2.96
CA GLU A 99 -10.24 -18.63 4.03
C GLU A 99 -10.76 -17.21 4.30
N LEU A 100 -10.27 -16.19 3.56
CA LEU A 100 -10.57 -14.79 3.76
C LEU A 100 -11.51 -14.24 2.67
N SER A 101 -12.41 -13.32 3.04
CA SER A 101 -13.18 -12.52 2.09
C SER A 101 -12.27 -11.58 1.29
N GLY A 102 -12.77 -11.00 0.20
CA GLY A 102 -12.04 -10.02 -0.61
C GLY A 102 -11.57 -8.82 0.20
N GLY A 103 -12.45 -8.24 1.04
CA GLY A 103 -12.08 -7.12 1.91
C GLY A 103 -11.07 -7.48 2.99
N GLU A 104 -11.14 -8.70 3.55
CA GLU A 104 -10.12 -9.19 4.49
C GLU A 104 -8.76 -9.36 3.81
N LYS A 105 -8.73 -9.93 2.60
CA LYS A 105 -7.49 -10.01 1.79
C LYS A 105 -6.91 -8.62 1.52
N GLN A 106 -7.76 -7.64 1.22
CA GLN A 106 -7.31 -6.27 0.99
C GLN A 106 -6.75 -5.65 2.27
N ARG A 107 -7.38 -5.82 3.43
CA ARG A 107 -6.82 -5.39 4.72
C ARG A 107 -5.45 -6.01 4.97
N VAL A 108 -5.28 -7.32 4.77
CA VAL A 108 -3.99 -8.01 4.91
C VAL A 108 -2.94 -7.42 3.97
N SER A 109 -3.30 -7.14 2.71
CA SER A 109 -2.40 -6.51 1.74
C SER A 109 -1.94 -5.13 2.18
N ILE A 110 -2.87 -4.32 2.73
CA ILE A 110 -2.56 -2.99 3.28
C ILE A 110 -1.66 -3.12 4.51
N ILE A 111 -1.99 -3.99 5.48
CA ILE A 111 -1.15 -4.24 6.68
C ILE A 111 0.26 -4.66 6.26
N ARG A 112 0.38 -5.58 5.31
CA ARG A 112 1.68 -6.01 4.79
C ARG A 112 2.47 -4.85 4.21
N SER A 113 1.81 -3.91 3.53
CA SER A 113 2.47 -2.76 2.92
C SER A 113 3.08 -1.80 3.94
N ILE A 114 2.53 -1.73 5.15
CA ILE A 114 3.03 -0.85 6.23
C ILE A 114 3.97 -1.53 7.22
N ALA A 115 4.20 -2.84 7.07
CA ALA A 115 5.02 -3.62 7.99
C ALA A 115 6.45 -3.10 8.18
N LEU A 116 7.03 -2.44 7.16
CA LEU A 116 8.33 -1.77 7.24
C LEU A 116 8.24 -0.29 7.63
N LYS A 117 7.07 0.21 8.02
CA LYS A 117 6.82 1.62 8.36
C LYS A 117 7.30 2.57 7.26
N PRO A 118 6.84 2.40 6.00
CA PRO A 118 7.28 3.23 4.89
C PRO A 118 6.84 4.68 5.10
N LYS A 119 7.52 5.63 4.43
CA LYS A 119 7.09 7.04 4.42
C LYS A 119 5.82 7.24 3.62
N CYS A 120 5.64 6.46 2.55
CA CYS A 120 4.49 6.56 1.68
C CYS A 120 4.08 5.20 1.11
N ILE A 121 2.76 5.02 0.97
CA ILE A 121 2.14 3.87 0.31
C ILE A 121 1.49 4.36 -0.98
N PHE A 122 1.75 3.66 -2.07
CA PHE A 122 1.09 3.83 -3.35
C PHE A 122 0.04 2.74 -3.53
N MET A 123 -1.21 3.13 -3.75
CA MET A 123 -2.33 2.22 -3.91
C MET A 123 -2.91 2.34 -5.32
N ASP A 124 -2.97 1.24 -6.04
CA ASP A 124 -3.56 1.18 -7.38
C ASP A 124 -4.93 0.51 -7.30
N GLU A 125 -6.01 1.31 -7.40
CA GLU A 125 -7.42 0.88 -7.35
C GLU A 125 -7.72 -0.07 -6.18
N PRO A 126 -7.41 0.29 -4.91
CA PRO A 126 -7.45 -0.65 -3.78
C PRO A 126 -8.86 -1.16 -3.43
N THR A 127 -9.91 -0.51 -3.95
CA THR A 127 -11.31 -0.87 -3.71
C THR A 127 -12.05 -1.33 -4.98
N GLY A 128 -11.36 -1.39 -6.12
CA GLY A 128 -11.98 -1.62 -7.43
C GLY A 128 -12.71 -2.96 -7.61
N ASN A 129 -12.44 -3.94 -6.74
CA ASN A 129 -13.06 -5.28 -6.77
C ASN A 129 -13.90 -5.58 -5.52
N LEU A 130 -14.26 -4.55 -4.74
CA LEU A 130 -14.99 -4.68 -3.50
C LEU A 130 -16.39 -4.08 -3.64
N ASP A 131 -17.34 -4.55 -2.83
CA ASP A 131 -18.63 -3.90 -2.67
C ASP A 131 -18.51 -2.57 -1.95
N ASN A 132 -19.57 -1.75 -1.99
CA ASN A 132 -19.55 -0.40 -1.44
C ASN A 132 -19.26 -0.36 0.06
N ASP A 133 -19.86 -1.26 0.84
CA ASP A 133 -19.70 -1.27 2.31
C ASP A 133 -18.26 -1.66 2.68
N THR A 134 -17.72 -2.68 2.03
CA THR A 134 -16.33 -3.08 2.20
C THR A 134 -15.36 -1.99 1.74
N SER A 135 -15.67 -1.28 0.65
CA SER A 135 -14.88 -0.14 0.16
C SER A 135 -14.79 0.97 1.20
N LEU A 136 -15.91 1.34 1.84
CA LEU A 136 -15.92 2.34 2.90
C LEU A 136 -15.03 1.96 4.08
N LEU A 137 -15.02 0.68 4.48
CA LEU A 137 -14.12 0.19 5.54
C LEU A 137 -12.63 0.30 5.15
N ILE A 138 -12.30 0.10 3.88
CA ILE A 138 -10.92 0.30 3.37
C ILE A 138 -10.57 1.79 3.34
N HIS A 139 -11.51 2.68 2.98
CA HIS A 139 -11.29 4.14 3.04
C HIS A 139 -10.96 4.59 4.47
N GLU A 140 -11.75 4.16 5.45
CA GLU A 140 -11.52 4.47 6.87
C GLU A 140 -10.17 3.95 7.34
N LEU A 141 -9.86 2.69 7.04
CA LEU A 141 -8.57 2.10 7.36
C LEU A 141 -7.39 2.91 6.81
N CYS A 142 -7.46 3.38 5.58
CA CYS A 142 -6.41 4.21 4.99
C CYS A 142 -6.25 5.55 5.73
N ILE A 143 -7.35 6.20 6.07
CA ILE A 143 -7.34 7.46 6.84
C ILE A 143 -6.73 7.23 8.23
N ASP A 144 -7.09 6.15 8.90
CA ASP A 144 -6.57 5.81 10.23
C ASP A 144 -5.08 5.51 10.19
N ILE A 145 -4.61 4.77 9.18
CA ILE A 145 -3.18 4.54 8.94
C ILE A 145 -2.43 5.87 8.78
N HIS A 146 -2.95 6.80 7.98
CA HIS A 146 -2.35 8.11 7.81
C HIS A 146 -2.27 8.87 9.15
N LYS A 147 -3.39 8.94 9.89
CA LYS A 147 -3.48 9.68 11.16
C LYS A 147 -2.63 9.07 12.28
N GLU A 148 -2.70 7.75 12.43
CA GLU A 148 -2.04 7.07 13.55
C GLU A 148 -0.53 6.87 13.33
N TRP A 149 -0.13 6.60 12.08
CA TRP A 149 1.25 6.20 11.76
C TRP A 149 2.03 7.28 11.00
N GLY A 150 1.38 8.38 10.58
CA GLY A 150 2.01 9.45 9.81
C GLY A 150 2.47 9.02 8.41
N ILE A 151 1.90 7.93 7.88
CA ILE A 151 2.28 7.39 6.56
C ILE A 151 1.53 8.15 5.47
N GLY A 152 2.24 8.69 4.49
CA GLY A 152 1.65 9.31 3.32
C GLY A 152 0.93 8.28 2.45
N ILE A 153 -0.24 8.62 1.93
CA ILE A 153 -1.00 7.74 1.04
C ILE A 153 -1.17 8.42 -0.32
N PHE A 154 -0.69 7.74 -1.35
CA PHE A 154 -0.93 8.11 -2.74
C PHE A 154 -1.90 7.10 -3.35
N LEU A 155 -3.08 7.59 -3.75
CA LEU A 155 -4.16 6.75 -4.25
C LEU A 155 -4.39 7.01 -5.74
N ALA A 156 -4.31 5.97 -6.56
CA ALA A 156 -4.80 6.00 -7.92
C ALA A 156 -6.16 5.29 -7.96
N THR A 157 -7.22 6.03 -8.21
CA THR A 157 -8.58 5.49 -8.20
C THR A 157 -9.50 6.20 -9.18
N HIS A 158 -10.60 5.56 -9.51
CA HIS A 158 -11.79 6.16 -10.12
C HIS A 158 -12.92 6.36 -9.10
N ASP A 159 -12.74 5.92 -7.86
CA ASP A 159 -13.69 6.14 -6.77
C ASP A 159 -13.63 7.59 -6.28
N MET A 160 -14.63 8.38 -6.69
CA MET A 160 -14.72 9.80 -6.35
C MET A 160 -14.99 10.04 -4.86
N VAL A 161 -15.66 9.09 -4.18
CA VAL A 161 -15.91 9.17 -2.74
C VAL A 161 -14.60 9.04 -1.98
N PHE A 162 -13.75 8.10 -2.38
CA PHE A 162 -12.43 7.96 -1.78
C PHE A 162 -11.52 9.14 -2.11
N ALA A 163 -11.50 9.57 -3.37
CA ALA A 163 -10.70 10.72 -3.81
C ALA A 163 -11.07 12.00 -3.03
N SER A 164 -12.35 12.24 -2.75
CA SER A 164 -12.80 13.43 -2.01
C SER A 164 -12.34 13.49 -0.55
N LYS A 165 -11.90 12.37 0.02
CA LYS A 165 -11.34 12.29 1.39
C LYS A 165 -9.83 12.59 1.45
N MET A 166 -9.17 12.77 0.31
CA MET A 166 -7.73 13.05 0.22
C MET A 166 -7.47 14.56 0.27
N ASP A 167 -6.33 14.95 0.86
CA ASP A 167 -5.93 16.36 1.01
C ASP A 167 -5.70 17.06 -0.34
N THR A 168 -5.23 16.32 -1.34
CA THR A 168 -4.90 16.86 -2.67
C THR A 168 -5.28 15.88 -3.76
N ASN A 169 -5.89 16.39 -4.82
CA ASN A 169 -6.32 15.59 -5.96
C ASN A 169 -5.61 16.03 -7.25
N PHE A 170 -5.21 15.05 -8.04
CA PHE A 170 -4.62 15.23 -9.37
C PHE A 170 -5.41 14.48 -10.42
N ASN A 171 -5.56 15.05 -11.58
CA ASN A 171 -6.13 14.39 -12.74
C ASN A 171 -5.04 13.96 -13.73
N ILE A 172 -5.16 12.77 -14.30
CA ILE A 172 -4.33 12.35 -15.43
C ILE A 172 -5.16 12.53 -16.71
N LYS A 173 -4.82 13.53 -17.52
CA LYS A 173 -5.43 13.77 -18.85
C LYS A 173 -4.32 13.79 -19.90
N ASN A 174 -4.54 13.09 -21.01
CA ASN A 174 -3.59 13.01 -22.12
C ASN A 174 -2.16 12.67 -21.67
N LYS A 175 -2.03 11.70 -20.76
CA LYS A 175 -0.74 11.25 -20.15
C LYS A 175 0.02 12.36 -19.41
N ARG A 176 -0.66 13.42 -18.97
CA ARG A 176 -0.12 14.49 -18.13
C ARG A 176 -0.85 14.54 -16.80
N ILE A 177 -0.11 14.81 -15.73
CA ILE A 177 -0.67 15.03 -14.39
C ILE A 177 -0.99 16.51 -14.28
N ILE A 178 -2.23 16.82 -13.92
CA ILE A 178 -2.76 18.19 -13.76
C ILE A 178 -3.31 18.27 -12.33
N ALA A 179 -2.83 19.24 -11.56
CA ALA A 179 -3.43 19.53 -10.25
C ALA A 179 -4.87 20.05 -10.45
N ASN A 180 -5.76 19.65 -9.55
CA ASN A 180 -7.08 20.29 -9.46
C ASN A 180 -6.87 21.54 -8.58
N ASP A 181 -7.20 22.69 -9.14
CA ASP A 181 -7.31 23.96 -8.40
C ASP A 181 -8.45 23.89 -7.37
#